data_f523496789290fac14ca33b3d5816487
#
_entry.id   f523496789290fac14ca33b3d5816487
#
_cell.length_a   1.000
_cell.length_b   1.000
_cell.length_c   1.000
_cell.angle_alpha   90.00
_cell.angle_beta   90.00
_cell.angle_gamma   90.00
#
_symmetry.space_group_name_H-M   'P 1'
#
loop_
_entity.id
_entity.type
_entity.pdbx_description
1 polymer ?
#
loop_
_entity_poly.entity_id
_entity_poly.type
_entity_poly.pdbx_seq_one_letter_code
_entity_poly.pdbx_strand_id
1 'polypeptide(L)'
;MTQGLLKLSCALIFVTVGGSQFTPAQGPSTPADVSRAQQMFQAKDYDGAIKTLEAYFQHNPTATTGLLLLGNAYRQKGELELALAAYLKAMPARPLRWQAMFNAAGVQAIKGAADESFKLLRQLRDSGSYDMDLVKASEDFRALRADPRWEKLFPQPADFVNPFVEPVKVVHEWVGETKGDQFSWIARGIGDVDGDKIKDIVTSAPTYGAGGQPAGPGRVYVYSGKSGKLLWTQTGETATASLGIGLEAAGDVNADGISDVIAGAPGANKAYVYSGKDAKLLLTLSSGATDNEGFGNSASGAGDQNGDGYDDLIVGASGSNTAGQGAGRVYVFSGRDGALLLKLDGEKAGAAMGSIVAGYKSKQHAFLLAGAPGAGANGRGRVYVYAGLGDKPRFIIEADETGAALGAMFTSIVGDVDGDKTPDIYASDFPNTAKGPATGRVYIHSGADGRQLYTLTGEGPGDGFGIGSADVGDVNQDGFDDLLIGAWQHSGAAQSGGKVYLHSGKDGSLLRAITCKVPGETFGFDATGVGDVDGDGVIDFLLTSTWSNIKGFRSGRMFIISGKAPANPVRPKKQND
;
A
#
# COMPACT_ATOMS: atom_id res chain seq x y z
N MET A 1 26.45 -37.52 15.48
CA MET A 1 25.27 -38.02 16.21
C MET A 1 24.43 -36.81 16.58
N THR A 2 23.19 -36.86 16.36
CA THR A 2 22.05 -35.93 16.52
C THR A 2 21.72 -35.09 15.28
N GLN A 3 20.78 -35.65 14.53
CA GLN A 3 20.04 -35.02 13.46
C GLN A 3 19.09 -34.01 14.05
N GLY A 4 19.28 -32.73 13.72
CA GLY A 4 18.30 -31.67 13.92
C GLY A 4 17.38 -31.59 12.72
N LEU A 5 16.18 -32.12 12.84
CA LEU A 5 15.10 -31.98 11.86
C LEU A 5 14.67 -30.49 11.79
N LEU A 6 15.03 -29.82 10.72
CA LEU A 6 14.40 -28.53 10.35
C LEU A 6 12.94 -28.81 9.93
N LYS A 7 12.01 -28.46 10.80
CA LYS A 7 10.60 -28.35 10.45
C LYS A 7 10.41 -27.16 9.51
N LEU A 8 10.40 -27.40 8.19
CA LEU A 8 9.86 -26.44 7.23
C LEU A 8 8.34 -26.48 7.37
N SER A 9 7.79 -25.56 8.17
CA SER A 9 6.38 -25.21 8.10
C SER A 9 6.17 -24.48 6.78
N CYS A 10 5.47 -25.11 5.82
CA CYS A 10 4.90 -24.43 4.67
C CYS A 10 3.81 -23.48 5.16
N ALA A 11 4.19 -22.27 5.57
CA ALA A 11 3.26 -21.20 5.75
C ALA A 11 2.79 -20.74 4.36
N LEU A 12 1.51 -20.90 4.05
CA LEU A 12 0.85 -20.21 2.94
C LEU A 12 1.01 -18.70 3.19
N ILE A 13 1.98 -18.09 2.52
CA ILE A 13 2.07 -16.63 2.48
C ILE A 13 0.97 -16.15 1.54
N PHE A 14 -0.18 -15.81 2.09
CA PHE A 14 -1.14 -14.95 1.41
C PHE A 14 -0.49 -13.58 1.27
N VAL A 15 -0.07 -13.25 0.06
CA VAL A 15 0.25 -11.87 -0.32
C VAL A 15 -1.09 -11.12 -0.37
N THR A 16 -1.52 -10.59 0.76
CA THR A 16 -2.57 -9.58 0.78
C THR A 16 -1.96 -8.28 0.28
N VAL A 17 -2.39 -7.84 -0.87
CA VAL A 17 -2.27 -6.45 -1.31
C VAL A 17 -2.89 -5.58 -0.22
N GLY A 18 -2.09 -4.63 0.24
CA GLY A 18 -2.34 -3.63 1.30
C GLY A 18 -3.71 -3.57 1.93
N GLY A 19 -3.73 -3.81 3.18
CA GLY A 19 -4.44 -3.12 4.25
C GLY A 19 -5.90 -2.98 4.15
N SER A 20 -6.78 -3.65 4.01
CA SER A 20 -7.94 -4.01 4.78
C SER A 20 -7.82 -5.52 5.00
N GLN A 21 -7.75 -5.93 6.25
CA GLN A 21 -8.30 -7.23 6.53
C GLN A 21 -9.79 -7.09 6.16
N PHE A 22 -10.10 -7.24 4.86
CA PHE A 22 -11.28 -7.98 4.56
C PHE A 22 -11.09 -9.25 5.39
N THR A 23 -11.79 -9.37 6.52
CA THR A 23 -12.22 -10.70 6.91
C THR A 23 -12.79 -11.21 5.61
N PRO A 24 -12.16 -12.17 4.95
CA PRO A 24 -12.71 -12.64 3.70
C PRO A 24 -14.15 -12.99 4.06
N ALA A 25 -15.11 -12.38 3.39
CA ALA A 25 -16.39 -13.00 3.24
C ALA A 25 -16.00 -14.42 2.91
N GLN A 26 -16.16 -15.37 3.86
CA GLN A 26 -15.49 -16.67 3.92
C GLN A 26 -15.11 -17.07 2.51
N GLY A 27 -13.83 -16.82 2.13
CA GLY A 27 -13.37 -17.06 0.79
C GLY A 27 -13.73 -18.50 0.52
N PRO A 28 -14.20 -18.92 -0.65
CA PRO A 28 -14.83 -20.21 -0.88
C PRO A 28 -14.03 -21.25 -0.12
N SER A 29 -14.67 -21.90 0.87
CA SER A 29 -14.02 -22.82 1.82
C SER A 29 -13.17 -23.77 1.00
N THR A 30 -11.91 -23.96 1.37
CA THR A 30 -11.01 -24.85 0.62
C THR A 30 -11.75 -26.14 0.34
N PRO A 31 -11.90 -26.58 -0.93
CA PRO A 31 -12.71 -27.74 -1.26
C PRO A 31 -12.33 -28.93 -0.39
N ALA A 32 -13.30 -29.67 0.09
CA ALA A 32 -13.08 -30.79 1.04
C ALA A 32 -12.03 -31.77 0.54
N ASP A 33 -12.01 -32.04 -0.79
CA ASP A 33 -11.00 -32.92 -1.41
C ASP A 33 -9.58 -32.34 -1.34
N VAL A 34 -9.43 -31.02 -1.52
CA VAL A 34 -8.13 -30.37 -1.39
C VAL A 34 -7.65 -30.39 0.06
N SER A 35 -8.55 -30.17 1.02
CA SER A 35 -8.24 -30.25 2.45
C SER A 35 -7.83 -31.69 2.85
N ARG A 36 -8.52 -32.71 2.34
CA ARG A 36 -8.18 -34.12 2.54
C ARG A 36 -6.80 -34.44 1.95
N ALA A 37 -6.53 -34.01 0.73
CA ALA A 37 -5.23 -34.20 0.08
C ALA A 37 -4.10 -33.51 0.85
N GLN A 38 -4.35 -32.34 1.44
CA GLN A 38 -3.38 -31.66 2.31
C GLN A 38 -3.04 -32.50 3.55
N GLN A 39 -4.03 -33.11 4.18
CA GLN A 39 -3.80 -34.02 5.33
C GLN A 39 -3.00 -35.26 4.92
N MET A 40 -3.34 -35.88 3.77
CA MET A 40 -2.59 -37.01 3.22
C MET A 40 -1.13 -36.64 2.91
N PHE A 41 -0.91 -35.48 2.30
CA PHE A 41 0.43 -34.96 2.04
C PHE A 41 1.25 -34.76 3.33
N GLN A 42 0.64 -34.18 4.37
CA GLN A 42 1.29 -34.03 5.68
C GLN A 42 1.61 -35.38 6.34
N ALA A 43 0.74 -36.38 6.13
CA ALA A 43 0.97 -37.77 6.56
C ALA A 43 1.98 -38.53 5.65
N LYS A 44 2.53 -37.86 4.62
CA LYS A 44 3.43 -38.44 3.60
C LYS A 44 2.78 -39.52 2.72
N ASP A 45 1.44 -39.57 2.70
CA ASP A 45 0.68 -40.37 1.74
C ASP A 45 0.55 -39.58 0.43
N TYR A 46 1.63 -39.53 -0.33
CA TYR A 46 1.69 -38.78 -1.58
C TYR A 46 0.80 -39.39 -2.65
N ASP A 47 0.69 -40.72 -2.68
CA ASP A 47 -0.17 -41.43 -3.64
C ASP A 47 -1.65 -41.12 -3.39
N GLY A 48 -2.08 -41.17 -2.14
CA GLY A 48 -3.44 -40.77 -1.74
C GLY A 48 -3.74 -39.31 -2.06
N ALA A 49 -2.79 -38.40 -1.78
CA ALA A 49 -2.93 -37.00 -2.11
C ALA A 49 -3.07 -36.76 -3.62
N ILE A 50 -2.21 -37.37 -4.44
CA ILE A 50 -2.26 -37.28 -5.91
C ILE A 50 -3.60 -37.79 -6.43
N LYS A 51 -3.99 -39.00 -6.06
CA LYS A 51 -5.26 -39.60 -6.51
C LYS A 51 -6.46 -38.71 -6.17
N THR A 52 -6.48 -38.15 -4.96
CA THR A 52 -7.57 -37.28 -4.50
C THR A 52 -7.62 -35.98 -5.32
N LEU A 53 -6.46 -35.36 -5.58
CA LEU A 53 -6.38 -34.12 -6.35
C LEU A 53 -6.67 -34.33 -7.84
N GLU A 54 -6.19 -35.42 -8.44
CA GLU A 54 -6.51 -35.75 -9.84
C GLU A 54 -8.01 -35.95 -10.02
N ALA A 55 -8.67 -36.70 -9.14
CA ALA A 55 -10.12 -36.86 -9.16
C ALA A 55 -10.84 -35.51 -9.00
N TYR A 56 -10.37 -34.64 -8.09
CA TYR A 56 -10.91 -33.30 -7.94
C TYR A 56 -10.79 -32.48 -9.24
N PHE A 57 -9.63 -32.49 -9.93
CA PHE A 57 -9.43 -31.74 -11.16
C PHE A 57 -10.16 -32.35 -12.38
N GLN A 58 -10.46 -33.64 -12.39
CA GLN A 58 -11.36 -34.22 -13.40
C GLN A 58 -12.75 -33.62 -13.36
N HIS A 59 -13.29 -33.35 -12.17
CA HIS A 59 -14.60 -32.72 -11.99
C HIS A 59 -14.54 -31.17 -12.01
N ASN A 60 -13.35 -30.60 -11.82
CA ASN A 60 -13.14 -29.13 -11.73
C ASN A 60 -11.94 -28.71 -12.62
N PRO A 61 -12.02 -28.83 -13.95
CA PRO A 61 -10.86 -28.67 -14.85
C PRO A 61 -10.25 -27.27 -14.87
N THR A 62 -11.02 -26.24 -14.49
CA THR A 62 -10.57 -24.84 -14.43
C THR A 62 -10.11 -24.41 -13.04
N ALA A 63 -10.25 -25.28 -12.03
CA ALA A 63 -9.82 -24.96 -10.67
C ALA A 63 -8.29 -24.80 -10.60
N THR A 64 -7.84 -23.85 -9.80
CA THR A 64 -6.41 -23.62 -9.52
C THR A 64 -6.03 -24.02 -8.10
N THR A 65 -7.01 -24.05 -7.17
CA THR A 65 -6.81 -24.48 -5.79
C THR A 65 -6.37 -25.92 -5.74
N GLY A 66 -5.24 -26.20 -5.10
CA GLY A 66 -4.66 -27.55 -5.01
C GLY A 66 -3.58 -27.85 -6.04
N LEU A 67 -3.38 -27.05 -7.10
CA LEU A 67 -2.35 -27.31 -8.13
C LEU A 67 -0.93 -27.30 -7.55
N LEU A 68 -0.61 -26.37 -6.63
CA LEU A 68 0.69 -26.37 -5.95
C LEU A 68 0.90 -27.63 -5.12
N LEU A 69 -0.15 -28.06 -4.42
CA LEU A 69 -0.11 -29.29 -3.61
C LEU A 69 0.11 -30.52 -4.47
N LEU A 70 -0.61 -30.60 -5.62
CA LEU A 70 -0.42 -31.68 -6.59
C LEU A 70 1.02 -31.72 -7.12
N GLY A 71 1.54 -30.55 -7.54
CA GLY A 71 2.94 -30.44 -7.98
C GLY A 71 3.93 -30.84 -6.90
N ASN A 72 3.70 -30.45 -5.63
CA ASN A 72 4.52 -30.85 -4.50
C ASN A 72 4.46 -32.37 -4.26
N ALA A 73 3.28 -32.99 -4.38
CA ALA A 73 3.13 -34.43 -4.18
C ALA A 73 3.85 -35.23 -5.28
N TYR A 74 3.71 -34.85 -6.55
CA TYR A 74 4.49 -35.45 -7.65
C TYR A 74 6.00 -35.28 -7.45
N ARG A 75 6.42 -34.10 -7.01
CA ARG A 75 7.84 -33.83 -6.73
C ARG A 75 8.38 -34.73 -5.64
N GLN A 76 7.65 -34.98 -4.55
CA GLN A 76 8.05 -35.89 -3.48
C GLN A 76 8.19 -37.32 -3.95
N LYS A 77 7.45 -37.72 -4.99
CA LYS A 77 7.57 -39.02 -5.65
C LYS A 77 8.69 -39.10 -6.71
N GLY A 78 9.34 -37.96 -7.01
CA GLY A 78 10.33 -37.90 -8.10
C GLY A 78 9.73 -37.78 -9.50
N GLU A 79 8.41 -37.60 -9.63
CA GLU A 79 7.69 -37.46 -10.89
C GLU A 79 7.81 -36.01 -11.41
N LEU A 80 9.03 -35.63 -11.77
CA LEU A 80 9.40 -34.22 -12.03
C LEU A 80 8.64 -33.59 -13.20
N GLU A 81 8.30 -34.37 -14.26
CA GLU A 81 7.54 -33.84 -15.39
C GLU A 81 6.11 -33.48 -15.00
N LEU A 82 5.45 -34.33 -14.21
CA LEU A 82 4.10 -34.09 -13.73
C LEU A 82 4.08 -32.95 -12.71
N ALA A 83 5.10 -32.86 -11.85
CA ALA A 83 5.27 -31.74 -10.94
C ALA A 83 5.39 -30.40 -11.69
N LEU A 84 6.25 -30.36 -12.73
CA LEU A 84 6.43 -29.19 -13.57
C LEU A 84 5.13 -28.78 -14.26
N ALA A 85 4.40 -29.75 -14.85
CA ALA A 85 3.12 -29.48 -15.50
C ALA A 85 2.09 -28.87 -14.55
N ALA A 86 1.99 -29.39 -13.31
CA ALA A 86 1.11 -28.85 -12.29
C ALA A 86 1.49 -27.40 -11.89
N TYR A 87 2.77 -27.12 -11.70
CA TYR A 87 3.24 -25.76 -11.39
C TYR A 87 3.00 -24.77 -12.54
N LEU A 88 3.29 -25.16 -13.79
CA LEU A 88 3.03 -24.31 -14.95
C LEU A 88 1.53 -23.98 -15.09
N LYS A 89 0.64 -24.96 -14.81
CA LYS A 89 -0.80 -24.76 -14.78
C LYS A 89 -1.25 -23.81 -13.65
N ALA A 90 -0.51 -23.75 -12.54
CA ALA A 90 -0.80 -22.85 -11.42
C ALA A 90 -0.36 -21.41 -11.66
N MET A 91 0.65 -21.16 -12.50
CA MET A 91 1.25 -19.83 -12.71
C MET A 91 0.27 -18.73 -13.19
N PRO A 92 -0.77 -18.97 -14.00
CA PRO A 92 -1.74 -17.94 -14.36
C PRO A 92 -2.55 -17.42 -13.18
N ALA A 93 -2.73 -18.22 -12.10
CA ALA A 93 -3.49 -17.81 -10.92
C ALA A 93 -2.67 -16.84 -10.07
N ARG A 94 -3.13 -15.59 -9.93
CA ARG A 94 -2.38 -14.51 -9.25
C ARG A 94 -1.84 -14.90 -7.86
N PRO A 95 -2.62 -15.47 -6.92
CA PRO A 95 -2.09 -15.77 -5.58
C PRO A 95 -1.04 -16.90 -5.59
N LEU A 96 -1.01 -17.76 -6.63
CA LEU A 96 -0.11 -18.91 -6.71
C LEU A 96 1.11 -18.67 -7.59
N ARG A 97 1.06 -17.65 -8.45
CA ARG A 97 2.01 -17.40 -9.54
C ARG A 97 3.47 -17.50 -9.13
N TRP A 98 3.85 -16.75 -8.13
CA TRP A 98 5.26 -16.63 -7.79
C TRP A 98 5.80 -17.90 -7.12
N GLN A 99 5.01 -18.54 -6.26
CA GLN A 99 5.37 -19.80 -5.65
C GLN A 99 5.42 -20.94 -6.70
N ALA A 100 4.47 -20.95 -7.63
CA ALA A 100 4.47 -21.90 -8.74
C ALA A 100 5.70 -21.73 -9.63
N MET A 101 6.07 -20.48 -9.93
CA MET A 101 7.26 -20.15 -10.73
C MET A 101 8.55 -20.57 -10.04
N PHE A 102 8.68 -20.32 -8.73
CA PHE A 102 9.80 -20.76 -7.92
C PHE A 102 9.93 -22.30 -7.94
N ASN A 103 8.82 -23.02 -7.70
CA ASN A 103 8.81 -24.48 -7.71
C ASN A 103 9.14 -25.06 -9.10
N ALA A 104 8.59 -24.45 -10.17
CA ALA A 104 8.91 -24.85 -11.54
C ALA A 104 10.39 -24.62 -11.87
N ALA A 105 10.97 -23.48 -11.46
CA ALA A 105 12.39 -23.20 -11.62
C ALA A 105 13.26 -24.22 -10.89
N GLY A 106 12.86 -24.61 -9.65
CA GLY A 106 13.54 -25.64 -8.86
C GLY A 106 13.52 -27.00 -9.55
N VAL A 107 12.36 -27.42 -10.09
CA VAL A 107 12.27 -28.67 -10.86
C VAL A 107 13.16 -28.62 -12.11
N GLN A 108 13.17 -27.51 -12.86
CA GLN A 108 14.06 -27.37 -14.02
C GLN A 108 15.54 -27.46 -13.63
N ALA A 109 15.93 -26.86 -12.50
CA ALA A 109 17.31 -26.96 -12.00
C ALA A 109 17.69 -28.40 -11.63
N ILE A 110 16.81 -29.14 -10.94
CA ILE A 110 17.01 -30.56 -10.57
C ILE A 110 17.13 -31.43 -11.82
N LYS A 111 16.38 -31.16 -12.88
CA LYS A 111 16.44 -31.85 -14.17
C LYS A 111 17.71 -31.50 -14.99
N GLY A 112 18.52 -30.54 -14.55
CA GLY A 112 19.69 -30.05 -15.31
C GLY A 112 19.34 -29.07 -16.42
N ALA A 113 18.10 -28.62 -16.54
CA ALA A 113 17.65 -27.64 -17.52
C ALA A 113 17.94 -26.21 -17.03
N ALA A 114 19.22 -25.85 -16.96
CA ALA A 114 19.70 -24.60 -16.37
C ALA A 114 19.10 -23.36 -17.04
N ASP A 115 19.00 -23.33 -18.38
CA ASP A 115 18.48 -22.17 -19.13
C ASP A 115 17.02 -21.88 -18.80
N GLU A 116 16.17 -22.91 -18.73
CA GLU A 116 14.77 -22.77 -18.37
C GLU A 116 14.60 -22.35 -16.89
N SER A 117 15.43 -22.91 -16.00
CA SER A 117 15.45 -22.46 -14.61
C SER A 117 15.83 -20.99 -14.49
N PHE A 118 16.92 -20.55 -15.11
CA PHE A 118 17.32 -19.14 -15.09
C PHE A 118 16.29 -18.21 -15.73
N LYS A 119 15.57 -18.65 -16.76
CA LYS A 119 14.47 -17.88 -17.35
C LYS A 119 13.38 -17.58 -16.33
N LEU A 120 12.92 -18.60 -15.59
CA LEU A 120 11.91 -18.46 -14.55
C LEU A 120 12.43 -17.62 -13.35
N LEU A 121 13.68 -17.86 -12.92
CA LEU A 121 14.30 -17.10 -11.84
C LEU A 121 14.46 -15.61 -12.17
N ARG A 122 14.80 -15.26 -13.41
CA ARG A 122 14.81 -13.86 -13.85
C ARG A 122 13.42 -13.23 -13.79
N GLN A 123 12.37 -13.95 -14.21
CA GLN A 123 11.00 -13.46 -14.10
C GLN A 123 10.57 -13.23 -12.65
N LEU A 124 11.00 -14.11 -11.73
CA LEU A 124 10.78 -13.91 -10.28
C LEU A 124 11.48 -12.65 -9.78
N ARG A 125 12.77 -12.49 -10.09
CA ARG A 125 13.56 -11.30 -9.73
C ARG A 125 12.90 -10.03 -10.26
N ASP A 126 12.61 -10.01 -11.56
CA ASP A 126 12.10 -8.83 -12.25
C ASP A 126 10.67 -8.45 -11.80
N SER A 127 9.94 -9.40 -11.22
CA SER A 127 8.63 -9.12 -10.61
C SER A 127 8.70 -8.23 -9.37
N GLY A 128 9.84 -8.25 -8.66
CA GLY A 128 9.98 -7.62 -7.34
C GLY A 128 9.05 -8.17 -6.25
N SER A 129 8.23 -9.16 -6.59
CA SER A 129 7.16 -9.67 -5.73
C SER A 129 7.52 -10.98 -5.01
N TYR A 130 8.73 -11.49 -5.19
CA TYR A 130 9.22 -12.72 -4.58
C TYR A 130 10.53 -12.48 -3.82
N ASP A 131 10.64 -13.07 -2.64
CA ASP A 131 11.85 -12.98 -1.83
C ASP A 131 12.98 -13.81 -2.44
N MET A 132 13.93 -13.14 -3.08
CA MET A 132 15.06 -13.78 -3.75
C MET A 132 16.04 -14.46 -2.77
N ASP A 133 16.01 -14.14 -1.47
CA ASP A 133 16.79 -14.86 -0.47
C ASP A 133 16.30 -16.32 -0.33
N LEU A 134 15.02 -16.59 -0.57
CA LEU A 134 14.49 -17.96 -0.61
C LEU A 134 15.07 -18.76 -1.78
N VAL A 135 15.31 -18.11 -2.92
CA VAL A 135 16.01 -18.70 -4.06
C VAL A 135 17.45 -19.01 -3.67
N LYS A 136 18.14 -18.06 -3.03
CA LYS A 136 19.54 -18.20 -2.60
C LYS A 136 19.72 -19.34 -1.59
N ALA A 137 18.75 -19.50 -0.68
CA ALA A 137 18.78 -20.52 0.38
C ALA A 137 18.38 -21.93 -0.11
N SER A 138 17.64 -22.05 -1.21
CA SER A 138 17.10 -23.33 -1.66
C SER A 138 18.15 -24.26 -2.24
N GLU A 139 18.16 -25.50 -1.78
CA GLU A 139 19.05 -26.57 -2.29
C GLU A 139 18.69 -27.02 -3.72
N ASP A 140 17.49 -26.73 -4.20
CA ASP A 140 17.07 -27.03 -5.57
C ASP A 140 17.98 -26.39 -6.61
N PHE A 141 18.55 -25.22 -6.29
CA PHE A 141 19.39 -24.44 -7.18
C PHE A 141 20.89 -24.66 -6.94
N ARG A 142 21.27 -25.66 -6.11
CA ARG A 142 22.68 -25.91 -5.79
C ARG A 142 23.56 -26.05 -7.03
N ALA A 143 23.07 -26.75 -8.05
CA ALA A 143 23.80 -26.95 -9.31
C ALA A 143 24.00 -25.66 -10.12
N LEU A 144 23.16 -24.63 -9.90
CA LEU A 144 23.22 -23.36 -10.61
C LEU A 144 24.16 -22.34 -9.94
N ARG A 145 24.57 -22.57 -8.68
CA ARG A 145 25.37 -21.58 -7.91
C ARG A 145 26.75 -21.32 -8.51
N ALA A 146 27.31 -22.25 -9.30
CA ALA A 146 28.58 -22.07 -10.01
C ALA A 146 28.45 -21.36 -11.38
N ASP A 147 27.23 -21.16 -11.87
CA ASP A 147 26.98 -20.47 -13.14
C ASP A 147 27.15 -18.95 -12.98
N PRO A 148 27.87 -18.24 -13.87
CA PRO A 148 28.07 -16.78 -13.81
C PRO A 148 26.76 -15.96 -13.81
N ARG A 149 25.64 -16.56 -14.22
CA ARG A 149 24.31 -15.91 -14.18
C ARG A 149 23.72 -15.87 -12.79
N TRP A 150 24.21 -16.71 -11.87
CA TRP A 150 23.65 -16.85 -10.53
C TRP A 150 23.69 -15.55 -9.73
N GLU A 151 24.86 -14.93 -9.63
CA GLU A 151 25.03 -13.67 -8.87
C GLU A 151 24.19 -12.52 -9.45
N LYS A 152 23.93 -12.54 -10.75
CA LYS A 152 23.11 -11.53 -11.45
C LYS A 152 21.60 -11.66 -11.15
N LEU A 153 21.17 -12.72 -10.48
CA LEU A 153 19.78 -12.87 -10.04
C LEU A 153 19.44 -11.99 -8.84
N PHE A 154 20.44 -11.56 -8.07
CA PHE A 154 20.21 -10.86 -6.82
C PHE A 154 20.45 -9.37 -7.01
N PRO A 155 19.58 -8.51 -6.42
CA PRO A 155 19.79 -7.06 -6.45
C PRO A 155 21.16 -6.71 -5.88
N GLN A 156 21.87 -5.81 -6.55
CA GLN A 156 23.15 -5.31 -6.10
C GLN A 156 22.99 -3.90 -5.54
N PRO A 157 23.79 -3.47 -4.55
CA PRO A 157 23.71 -2.11 -4.02
C PRO A 157 23.77 -1.02 -5.11
N ALA A 158 24.52 -1.27 -6.19
CA ALA A 158 24.64 -0.34 -7.32
C ALA A 158 23.32 -0.09 -8.07
N ASP A 159 22.38 -1.06 -8.04
CA ASP A 159 21.08 -0.92 -8.71
C ASP A 159 20.22 0.18 -8.06
N PHE A 160 20.47 0.48 -6.79
CA PHE A 160 19.71 1.44 -6.00
C PHE A 160 20.34 2.85 -5.93
N VAL A 161 21.59 3.03 -6.41
CA VAL A 161 22.31 4.31 -6.27
C VAL A 161 21.67 5.44 -7.09
N ASN A 162 21.11 5.14 -8.24
CA ASN A 162 20.45 6.12 -9.11
C ASN A 162 19.18 5.50 -9.70
N PRO A 163 18.09 5.45 -8.92
CA PRO A 163 16.92 4.65 -9.27
C PRO A 163 16.02 5.28 -10.33
N PHE A 164 16.23 6.54 -10.72
CA PHE A 164 15.32 7.28 -11.58
C PHE A 164 15.80 7.36 -13.04
N VAL A 165 14.85 7.42 -13.97
CA VAL A 165 15.09 7.66 -15.39
C VAL A 165 15.36 9.14 -15.65
N GLU A 166 14.46 9.97 -15.13
CA GLU A 166 14.56 11.43 -15.25
C GLU A 166 15.57 11.96 -14.21
N PRO A 167 16.30 13.05 -14.55
CA PRO A 167 17.18 13.68 -13.59
C PRO A 167 16.37 14.30 -12.44
N VAL A 168 16.74 13.98 -11.21
CA VAL A 168 16.13 14.51 -10.00
C VAL A 168 17.20 14.95 -9.01
N LYS A 169 16.86 15.91 -8.14
CA LYS A 169 17.65 16.24 -6.95
C LYS A 169 16.99 15.56 -5.76
N VAL A 170 17.62 14.53 -5.23
CA VAL A 170 17.22 13.92 -3.96
C VAL A 170 17.72 14.80 -2.83
N VAL A 171 16.81 15.32 -2.00
CA VAL A 171 17.12 16.14 -0.83
C VAL A 171 17.42 15.23 0.35
N HIS A 172 16.53 14.28 0.62
CA HIS A 172 16.70 13.26 1.64
C HIS A 172 16.28 11.88 1.14
N GLU A 173 16.89 10.87 1.73
CA GLU A 173 16.55 9.47 1.51
C GLU A 173 16.59 8.71 2.84
N TRP A 174 15.57 7.88 3.08
CA TRP A 174 15.50 6.98 4.23
C TRP A 174 15.18 5.56 3.77
N VAL A 175 15.71 4.60 4.50
CA VAL A 175 15.57 3.17 4.20
C VAL A 175 15.14 2.45 5.46
N GLY A 176 14.23 1.48 5.31
CA GLY A 176 13.74 0.66 6.40
C GLY A 176 14.85 -0.07 7.17
N GLU A 177 14.57 -0.49 8.38
CA GLU A 177 15.56 -1.09 9.27
C GLU A 177 15.90 -2.50 8.83
N THR A 178 14.87 -3.32 8.57
CA THR A 178 15.04 -4.74 8.23
C THR A 178 14.09 -5.20 7.12
N LYS A 179 14.38 -6.39 6.61
CA LYS A 179 13.57 -7.11 5.65
C LYS A 179 12.16 -7.34 6.18
N GLY A 180 11.17 -7.01 5.36
CA GLY A 180 9.75 -7.24 5.64
C GLY A 180 9.07 -6.13 6.43
N ASP A 181 9.76 -5.07 6.82
CA ASP A 181 9.20 -3.99 7.63
C ASP A 181 8.14 -3.17 6.89
N GLN A 182 8.21 -3.13 5.55
CA GLN A 182 7.38 -2.27 4.70
C GLN A 182 7.46 -0.80 5.16
N PHE A 183 8.68 -0.33 5.47
CA PHE A 183 8.94 1.06 5.82
C PHE A 183 8.44 1.99 4.71
N SER A 184 7.94 3.14 5.10
CA SER A 184 7.27 4.10 4.22
C SER A 184 5.93 3.62 3.64
N TRP A 185 5.18 2.84 4.43
CA TRP A 185 3.82 2.44 4.08
C TRP A 185 2.90 3.64 3.84
N ILE A 186 2.94 4.61 4.73
CA ILE A 186 2.37 5.95 4.60
C ILE A 186 3.43 6.95 5.01
N ALA A 187 3.49 8.12 4.34
CA ALA A 187 4.37 9.22 4.71
C ALA A 187 3.66 10.56 4.53
N ARG A 188 3.73 11.42 5.58
CA ARG A 188 3.04 12.72 5.65
C ARG A 188 3.94 13.81 6.20
N GLY A 189 3.69 15.04 5.74
CA GLY A 189 4.17 16.22 6.44
C GLY A 189 3.28 16.54 7.64
N ILE A 190 3.88 16.77 8.81
CA ILE A 190 3.15 17.00 10.07
C ILE A 190 3.31 18.41 10.65
N GLY A 191 3.85 19.35 9.89
CA GLY A 191 4.22 20.67 10.40
C GLY A 191 5.63 20.67 10.98
N ASP A 192 6.04 21.78 11.58
CA ASP A 192 7.34 21.95 12.23
C ASP A 192 7.22 21.52 13.70
N VAL A 193 7.69 20.33 14.05
CA VAL A 193 7.59 19.78 15.42
C VAL A 193 8.89 19.93 16.21
N ASP A 194 10.02 20.25 15.54
CA ASP A 194 11.32 20.48 16.20
C ASP A 194 11.72 21.97 16.31
N GLY A 195 10.92 22.87 15.71
CA GLY A 195 11.07 24.33 15.83
C GLY A 195 12.05 24.95 14.83
N ASP A 196 12.42 24.23 13.76
CA ASP A 196 13.41 24.68 12.78
C ASP A 196 12.81 25.41 11.56
N LYS A 197 11.49 25.59 11.52
CA LYS A 197 10.64 26.27 10.51
C LYS A 197 10.46 25.52 9.20
N ILE A 198 10.89 24.28 9.12
CA ILE A 198 10.64 23.38 7.99
C ILE A 198 9.65 22.32 8.46
N LYS A 199 8.73 21.91 7.59
CA LYS A 199 7.80 20.82 7.91
C LYS A 199 8.56 19.52 8.14
N ASP A 200 8.20 18.83 9.22
CA ASP A 200 8.72 17.51 9.57
C ASP A 200 7.86 16.40 8.98
N ILE A 201 8.35 15.17 9.04
CA ILE A 201 7.78 14.04 8.33
C ILE A 201 7.47 12.92 9.31
N VAL A 202 6.25 12.38 9.23
CA VAL A 202 5.89 11.12 9.85
C VAL A 202 5.79 10.01 8.81
N THR A 203 6.25 8.81 9.14
CA THR A 203 6.09 7.61 8.32
C THR A 203 5.94 6.35 9.18
N SER A 204 5.51 5.25 8.55
CA SER A 204 5.29 4.00 9.25
C SER A 204 5.93 2.78 8.57
N ALA A 205 6.09 1.74 9.39
CA ALA A 205 6.47 0.39 9.00
C ALA A 205 5.52 -0.60 9.70
N PRO A 206 4.31 -0.85 9.17
CA PRO A 206 3.25 -1.56 9.89
C PRO A 206 3.56 -3.04 10.14
N THR A 207 4.48 -3.61 9.40
CA THR A 207 4.96 -5.00 9.58
C THR A 207 6.33 -5.08 10.28
N TYR A 208 6.82 -3.95 10.83
CA TYR A 208 8.03 -3.95 11.66
C TYR A 208 7.95 -5.01 12.76
N GLY A 209 9.04 -5.77 12.93
CA GLY A 209 9.12 -6.82 13.94
C GLY A 209 8.31 -8.09 13.65
N ALA A 210 7.67 -8.19 12.48
CA ALA A 210 6.86 -9.36 12.10
C ALA A 210 7.70 -10.65 11.90
N GLY A 211 9.01 -10.53 11.68
CA GLY A 211 9.88 -11.68 11.50
C GLY A 211 9.49 -12.58 10.32
N GLY A 212 8.87 -12.02 9.26
CA GLY A 212 8.35 -12.76 8.11
C GLY A 212 6.89 -13.23 8.26
N GLN A 213 6.21 -12.88 9.36
CA GLN A 213 4.78 -13.09 9.53
C GLN A 213 3.96 -12.00 8.82
N PRO A 214 2.66 -12.22 8.56
CA PRO A 214 1.80 -11.25 7.87
C PRO A 214 1.57 -9.93 8.64
N ALA A 215 1.71 -9.96 9.95
CA ALA A 215 1.54 -8.81 10.83
C ALA A 215 2.67 -8.75 11.86
N GLY A 216 3.04 -7.55 12.26
CA GLY A 216 4.00 -7.25 13.31
C GLY A 216 3.44 -6.26 14.31
N PRO A 217 4.19 -5.88 15.35
CA PRO A 217 3.80 -4.79 16.22
C PRO A 217 3.62 -3.47 15.44
N GLY A 218 4.37 -3.29 14.36
CA GLY A 218 4.39 -2.04 13.60
C GLY A 218 5.18 -0.94 14.31
N ARG A 219 5.63 0.05 13.55
CA ARG A 219 6.39 1.19 14.07
C ARG A 219 6.09 2.47 13.31
N VAL A 220 6.04 3.59 14.03
CA VAL A 220 5.93 4.95 13.50
C VAL A 220 7.25 5.66 13.76
N TYR A 221 7.65 6.51 12.83
CA TYR A 221 8.87 7.32 12.85
C TYR A 221 8.54 8.77 12.54
N VAL A 222 9.17 9.69 13.23
CA VAL A 222 9.17 11.11 12.88
C VAL A 222 10.59 11.58 12.61
N TYR A 223 10.77 12.25 11.48
CA TYR A 223 12.04 12.77 11.01
C TYR A 223 11.96 14.28 10.84
N SER A 224 13.05 14.99 11.18
CA SER A 224 13.20 16.40 10.80
C SER A 224 13.27 16.52 9.28
N GLY A 225 12.38 17.34 8.71
CA GLY A 225 12.38 17.63 7.29
C GLY A 225 13.66 18.28 6.82
N LYS A 226 14.17 19.24 7.60
CA LYS A 226 15.39 19.99 7.28
C LYS A 226 16.66 19.17 7.36
N SER A 227 16.84 18.44 8.45
CA SER A 227 18.09 17.72 8.71
C SER A 227 18.07 16.26 8.27
N GLY A 228 16.90 15.68 7.97
CA GLY A 228 16.70 14.26 7.72
C GLY A 228 16.90 13.37 8.94
N LYS A 229 17.13 13.91 10.14
CA LYS A 229 17.40 13.13 11.35
C LYS A 229 16.12 12.57 11.95
N LEU A 230 16.22 11.36 12.49
CA LEU A 230 15.16 10.76 13.29
C LEU A 230 14.97 11.58 14.57
N LEU A 231 13.75 12.04 14.82
CA LEU A 231 13.37 12.75 16.05
C LEU A 231 12.87 11.77 17.11
N TRP A 232 11.93 10.90 16.74
CA TRP A 232 11.40 9.88 17.64
C TRP A 232 10.75 8.69 16.92
N THR A 233 10.49 7.62 17.66
CA THR A 233 9.74 6.43 17.17
C THR A 233 8.75 5.93 18.22
N GLN A 234 7.69 5.29 17.76
CA GLN A 234 6.76 4.50 18.60
C GLN A 234 6.53 3.13 17.99
N THR A 235 6.47 2.09 18.82
CA THR A 235 6.25 0.70 18.40
C THR A 235 4.95 0.18 19.01
N GLY A 236 4.20 -0.60 18.25
CA GLY A 236 2.92 -1.16 18.70
C GLY A 236 3.05 -2.05 19.92
N GLU A 237 2.03 -2.02 20.78
CA GLU A 237 2.02 -2.68 22.11
C GLU A 237 1.97 -4.22 22.02
N THR A 238 1.37 -4.77 20.95
CA THR A 238 1.18 -6.21 20.79
C THR A 238 1.91 -6.71 19.53
N ALA A 239 2.24 -7.99 19.51
CA ALA A 239 2.98 -8.62 18.41
C ALA A 239 2.27 -8.54 17.04
N THR A 240 1.00 -8.21 17.00
CA THR A 240 0.19 -8.12 15.79
C THR A 240 -0.57 -6.80 15.67
N ALA A 241 -0.18 -5.78 16.42
CA ALA A 241 -0.89 -4.50 16.46
C ALA A 241 -0.95 -3.81 15.09
N SER A 242 0.08 -3.95 14.28
CA SER A 242 0.24 -3.29 12.96
C SER A 242 0.12 -1.76 13.09
N LEU A 243 0.79 -1.19 14.10
CA LEU A 243 0.79 0.26 14.34
C LEU A 243 1.30 1.00 13.10
N GLY A 244 0.54 2.00 12.66
CA GLY A 244 0.85 2.83 11.50
C GLY A 244 0.25 2.33 10.17
N ILE A 245 -0.70 1.39 10.18
CA ILE A 245 -1.51 1.07 8.99
C ILE A 245 -2.30 2.31 8.55
N GLY A 246 -3.06 2.95 9.46
CA GLY A 246 -3.60 4.29 9.29
C GLY A 246 -2.64 5.28 9.95
N LEU A 247 -2.21 6.31 9.24
CA LEU A 247 -1.26 7.30 9.77
C LEU A 247 -1.51 8.64 9.11
N GLU A 248 -1.61 9.70 9.94
CA GLU A 248 -1.78 11.06 9.44
C GLU A 248 -1.35 12.08 10.50
N ALA A 249 -1.21 13.35 10.12
CA ALA A 249 -1.21 14.46 11.05
C ALA A 249 -2.55 14.50 11.80
N ALA A 250 -2.51 14.60 13.11
CA ALA A 250 -3.71 14.73 13.94
C ALA A 250 -4.21 16.18 14.06
N GLY A 251 -3.35 17.15 13.71
CA GLY A 251 -3.50 18.54 14.11
C GLY A 251 -3.03 18.75 15.55
N ASP A 252 -3.35 19.88 16.13
CA ASP A 252 -2.99 20.23 17.52
C ASP A 252 -4.10 19.75 18.48
N VAL A 253 -4.00 18.51 18.95
CA VAL A 253 -5.04 17.90 19.81
C VAL A 253 -4.85 18.24 21.30
N ASN A 254 -3.73 18.88 21.67
CA ASN A 254 -3.43 19.23 23.06
C ASN A 254 -3.32 20.75 23.29
N ALA A 255 -3.52 21.55 22.25
CA ALA A 255 -3.45 23.01 22.21
C ALA A 255 -2.08 23.57 22.67
N ASP A 256 -0.98 22.90 22.31
CA ASP A 256 0.38 23.36 22.58
C ASP A 256 1.02 24.12 21.39
N GLY A 257 0.31 24.24 20.29
CA GLY A 257 0.73 24.93 19.07
C GLY A 257 1.57 24.07 18.12
N ILE A 258 1.75 22.78 18.42
CA ILE A 258 2.53 21.84 17.64
C ILE A 258 1.59 20.74 17.13
N SER A 259 1.71 20.40 15.85
CA SER A 259 0.88 19.33 15.26
C SER A 259 1.26 17.97 15.86
N ASP A 260 0.24 17.17 16.19
CA ASP A 260 0.35 15.84 16.76
C ASP A 260 0.18 14.74 15.68
N VAL A 261 0.35 13.48 16.04
CA VAL A 261 0.32 12.33 15.13
C VAL A 261 -0.76 11.35 15.56
N ILE A 262 -1.67 10.96 14.65
CA ILE A 262 -2.57 9.83 14.86
C ILE A 262 -2.07 8.60 14.11
N ALA A 263 -2.00 7.47 14.80
CA ALA A 263 -1.57 6.18 14.27
C ALA A 263 -2.54 5.05 14.62
N GLY A 264 -3.12 4.45 13.61
CA GLY A 264 -4.01 3.29 13.74
C GLY A 264 -3.24 1.99 13.96
N ALA A 265 -3.82 1.12 14.77
CA ALA A 265 -3.31 -0.20 15.11
C ALA A 265 -4.46 -1.22 15.01
N PRO A 266 -4.92 -1.58 13.79
CA PRO A 266 -6.12 -2.38 13.59
C PRO A 266 -6.01 -3.81 14.16
N GLY A 267 -4.80 -4.36 14.27
CA GLY A 267 -4.59 -5.64 14.94
C GLY A 267 -4.83 -5.60 16.45
N ALA A 268 -4.76 -4.41 17.05
CA ALA A 268 -5.14 -4.15 18.44
C ALA A 268 -6.56 -3.56 18.57
N ASN A 269 -7.25 -3.28 17.45
CA ASN A 269 -8.55 -2.59 17.38
C ASN A 269 -8.51 -1.21 18.06
N LYS A 270 -7.43 -0.46 17.85
CA LYS A 270 -7.15 0.84 18.49
C LYS A 270 -6.57 1.84 17.50
N ALA A 271 -6.62 3.13 17.89
CA ALA A 271 -5.79 4.19 17.34
C ALA A 271 -5.17 4.98 18.49
N TYR A 272 -3.95 5.46 18.29
CA TYR A 272 -3.16 6.19 19.28
C TYR A 272 -2.85 7.58 18.76
N VAL A 273 -2.87 8.56 19.65
CA VAL A 273 -2.45 9.93 19.35
C VAL A 273 -1.21 10.23 20.17
N TYR A 274 -0.16 10.61 19.48
CA TYR A 274 1.13 10.95 20.06
C TYR A 274 1.44 12.43 19.83
N SER A 275 1.98 13.07 20.87
CA SER A 275 2.52 14.43 20.73
C SER A 275 3.60 14.45 19.64
N GLY A 276 3.46 15.34 18.67
CA GLY A 276 4.46 15.55 17.64
C GLY A 276 5.82 15.96 18.23
N LYS A 277 5.79 16.74 19.30
CA LYS A 277 6.96 17.29 19.97
C LYS A 277 7.87 16.25 20.63
N ASP A 278 7.30 15.29 21.36
CA ASP A 278 8.07 14.43 22.26
C ASP A 278 7.60 12.96 22.28
N ALA A 279 6.70 12.58 21.36
CA ALA A 279 6.12 11.24 21.25
C ALA A 279 5.30 10.78 22.46
N LYS A 280 4.92 11.67 23.38
CA LYS A 280 4.08 11.31 24.51
C LYS A 280 2.72 10.85 24.02
N LEU A 281 2.24 9.73 24.56
CA LEU A 281 0.87 9.26 24.28
C LEU A 281 -0.15 10.25 24.91
N LEU A 282 -0.95 10.87 24.05
CA LEU A 282 -2.00 11.82 24.43
C LEU A 282 -3.34 11.11 24.58
N LEU A 283 -3.75 10.33 23.57
CA LEU A 283 -5.03 9.62 23.57
C LEU A 283 -4.88 8.17 23.09
N THR A 284 -5.74 7.29 23.62
CA THR A 284 -5.98 5.95 23.10
C THR A 284 -7.44 5.85 22.72
N LEU A 285 -7.73 5.68 21.43
CA LEU A 285 -9.08 5.59 20.89
C LEU A 285 -9.46 4.14 20.62
N SER A 286 -10.72 3.79 20.83
CA SER A 286 -11.29 2.51 20.47
C SER A 286 -12.78 2.64 20.16
N SER A 287 -13.29 1.71 19.37
CA SER A 287 -14.72 1.68 19.04
C SER A 287 -15.60 1.21 20.22
N GLY A 288 -15.01 0.55 21.21
CA GLY A 288 -15.72 -0.17 22.28
C GLY A 288 -16.34 -1.49 21.82
N ALA A 289 -16.15 -1.92 20.57
CA ALA A 289 -16.63 -3.21 20.09
C ALA A 289 -15.81 -4.38 20.67
N THR A 290 -16.48 -5.50 20.94
CA THR A 290 -15.84 -6.73 21.43
C THR A 290 -15.14 -7.50 20.31
N ASP A 291 -15.65 -7.38 19.08
CA ASP A 291 -15.08 -8.02 17.89
C ASP A 291 -14.04 -7.10 17.27
N ASN A 292 -13.02 -7.69 16.63
CA ASN A 292 -12.07 -6.90 15.84
C ASN A 292 -12.74 -6.47 14.54
N GLU A 293 -13.11 -5.19 14.46
CA GLU A 293 -13.72 -4.56 13.29
C GLU A 293 -12.70 -3.81 12.43
N GLY A 294 -11.40 -3.98 12.71
CA GLY A 294 -10.33 -3.28 12.02
C GLY A 294 -10.29 -1.78 12.34
N PHE A 295 -10.73 -1.38 13.54
CA PHE A 295 -10.67 0.01 13.98
C PHE A 295 -9.24 0.53 13.94
N GLY A 296 -9.03 1.66 13.28
CA GLY A 296 -7.70 2.22 13.03
C GLY A 296 -7.06 1.76 11.72
N ASN A 297 -7.76 1.00 10.85
CA ASN A 297 -7.23 0.71 9.51
C ASN A 297 -7.03 1.96 8.66
N SER A 298 -7.76 3.02 8.92
CA SER A 298 -7.54 4.38 8.45
C SER A 298 -7.81 5.34 9.59
N ALA A 299 -6.97 6.38 9.73
CA ALA A 299 -7.10 7.38 10.77
C ALA A 299 -6.52 8.70 10.28
N SER A 300 -7.14 9.82 10.62
CA SER A 300 -6.74 11.16 10.20
C SER A 300 -7.12 12.21 11.24
N GLY A 301 -6.44 13.35 11.25
CA GLY A 301 -6.96 14.57 11.84
C GLY A 301 -8.22 15.04 11.13
N ALA A 302 -9.07 15.75 11.83
CA ALA A 302 -10.30 16.29 11.27
C ALA A 302 -10.38 17.83 11.40
N GLY A 303 -9.43 18.44 12.12
CA GLY A 303 -9.51 19.82 12.57
C GLY A 303 -10.60 20.01 13.63
N ASP A 304 -10.67 21.14 14.27
CA ASP A 304 -11.63 21.44 15.36
C ASP A 304 -13.07 21.46 14.83
N GLN A 305 -13.71 20.29 14.73
CA GLN A 305 -15.07 20.11 14.19
C GLN A 305 -16.14 20.61 15.16
N ASN A 306 -15.89 20.47 16.46
CA ASN A 306 -16.85 20.81 17.52
C ASN A 306 -16.69 22.24 18.05
N GLY A 307 -15.60 22.95 17.69
CA GLY A 307 -15.36 24.35 18.06
C GLY A 307 -14.82 24.55 19.47
N ASP A 308 -14.17 23.52 20.08
CA ASP A 308 -13.66 23.60 21.45
C ASP A 308 -12.18 24.01 21.56
N GLY A 309 -11.53 24.27 20.43
CA GLY A 309 -10.13 24.75 20.34
C GLY A 309 -9.09 23.63 20.29
N TYR A 310 -9.50 22.37 20.15
CA TYR A 310 -8.65 21.20 19.99
C TYR A 310 -8.99 20.51 18.67
N ASP A 311 -8.01 20.12 17.88
CA ASP A 311 -8.27 19.43 16.63
C ASP A 311 -8.83 18.04 16.88
N ASP A 312 -9.95 17.70 16.22
CA ASP A 312 -10.67 16.44 16.35
C ASP A 312 -10.11 15.35 15.40
N LEU A 313 -10.57 14.12 15.57
CA LEU A 313 -10.00 12.94 14.96
C LEU A 313 -11.07 12.10 14.26
N ILE A 314 -10.74 11.53 13.09
CA ILE A 314 -11.60 10.62 12.36
C ILE A 314 -10.92 9.26 12.19
N VAL A 315 -11.64 8.17 12.48
CA VAL A 315 -11.12 6.80 12.47
C VAL A 315 -12.09 5.85 11.75
N GLY A 316 -11.55 5.05 10.83
CA GLY A 316 -12.29 4.02 10.10
C GLY A 316 -12.20 2.65 10.76
N ALA A 317 -13.30 1.89 10.64
CA ALA A 317 -13.46 0.49 11.05
C ALA A 317 -14.20 -0.26 9.93
N SER A 318 -13.49 -0.55 8.83
CA SER A 318 -14.11 -1.10 7.61
C SER A 318 -14.70 -2.50 7.76
N GLY A 319 -14.31 -3.24 8.81
CA GLY A 319 -14.84 -4.56 9.13
C GLY A 319 -16.05 -4.53 10.07
N SER A 320 -16.57 -3.37 10.48
CA SER A 320 -17.72 -3.28 11.38
C SER A 320 -18.96 -3.96 10.80
N ASN A 321 -19.66 -4.73 11.66
CA ASN A 321 -20.84 -5.53 11.29
C ASN A 321 -22.16 -4.87 11.69
N THR A 322 -22.16 -3.65 12.20
CA THR A 322 -23.33 -3.01 12.82
C THR A 322 -24.51 -2.84 11.84
N ALA A 323 -24.24 -2.45 10.59
CA ALA A 323 -25.27 -2.30 9.55
C ALA A 323 -25.31 -3.48 8.57
N GLY A 324 -24.71 -4.62 8.94
CA GLY A 324 -24.56 -5.83 8.14
C GLY A 324 -23.10 -6.28 8.08
N GLN A 325 -22.87 -7.54 7.74
CA GLN A 325 -21.53 -8.13 7.74
C GLN A 325 -20.56 -7.31 6.86
N GLY A 326 -19.50 -6.74 7.46
CA GLY A 326 -18.51 -5.91 6.75
C GLY A 326 -19.10 -4.64 6.12
N ALA A 327 -20.19 -4.11 6.68
CA ALA A 327 -20.74 -2.83 6.21
C ALA A 327 -19.76 -1.68 6.44
N GLY A 328 -18.95 -1.79 7.50
CA GLY A 328 -18.00 -0.77 7.91
C GLY A 328 -18.63 0.39 8.67
N ARG A 329 -17.81 1.16 9.34
CA ARG A 329 -18.19 2.31 10.16
C ARG A 329 -17.07 3.36 10.22
N VAL A 330 -17.45 4.60 10.41
CA VAL A 330 -16.56 5.73 10.73
C VAL A 330 -16.92 6.30 12.08
N TYR A 331 -15.91 6.70 12.82
CA TYR A 331 -16.02 7.35 14.12
C TYR A 331 -15.31 8.70 14.08
N VAL A 332 -15.89 9.71 14.73
CA VAL A 332 -15.25 11.01 14.97
C VAL A 332 -15.16 11.23 16.47
N PHE A 333 -13.98 11.61 16.94
CA PHE A 333 -13.69 11.81 18.36
C PHE A 333 -13.17 13.23 18.60
N SER A 334 -13.52 13.80 19.75
CA SER A 334 -12.89 15.03 20.23
C SER A 334 -11.40 14.80 20.51
N GLY A 335 -10.55 15.69 19.99
CA GLY A 335 -9.13 15.67 20.28
C GLY A 335 -8.83 15.97 21.76
N ARG A 336 -9.65 16.79 22.40
CA ARG A 336 -9.46 17.25 23.78
C ARG A 336 -9.43 16.10 24.80
N ASP A 337 -10.35 15.13 24.69
CA ASP A 337 -10.55 14.09 25.70
C ASP A 337 -10.88 12.71 25.14
N GLY A 338 -10.91 12.56 23.81
CA GLY A 338 -11.27 11.32 23.13
C GLY A 338 -12.77 10.99 23.19
N ALA A 339 -13.63 11.93 23.56
CA ALA A 339 -15.07 11.72 23.57
C ALA A 339 -15.61 11.49 22.15
N LEU A 340 -16.53 10.56 22.00
CA LEU A 340 -17.15 10.27 20.72
C LEU A 340 -18.10 11.40 20.30
N LEU A 341 -17.88 12.00 19.14
CA LEU A 341 -18.70 13.07 18.55
C LEU A 341 -19.71 12.55 17.51
N LEU A 342 -19.30 11.60 16.64
CA LEU A 342 -20.14 11.11 15.55
C LEU A 342 -19.82 9.65 15.22
N LYS A 343 -20.86 8.91 14.78
CA LYS A 343 -20.75 7.58 14.15
C LYS A 343 -21.50 7.58 12.83
N LEU A 344 -20.88 7.00 11.79
CA LEU A 344 -21.50 6.85 10.46
C LEU A 344 -21.39 5.38 10.05
N ASP A 345 -22.53 4.76 9.71
CA ASP A 345 -22.58 3.36 9.31
C ASP A 345 -22.57 3.21 7.78
N GLY A 346 -21.93 2.14 7.29
CA GLY A 346 -22.01 1.74 5.90
C GLY A 346 -23.44 1.39 5.47
N GLU A 347 -23.77 1.62 4.20
CA GLU A 347 -25.14 1.51 3.67
C GLU A 347 -25.68 0.07 3.58
N LYS A 348 -24.80 -0.92 3.50
CA LYS A 348 -25.15 -2.34 3.29
C LYS A 348 -24.00 -3.26 3.69
N ALA A 349 -24.30 -4.55 3.83
CA ALA A 349 -23.29 -5.59 4.02
C ALA A 349 -22.25 -5.54 2.88
N GLY A 350 -20.97 -5.65 3.25
CA GLY A 350 -19.84 -5.62 2.34
C GLY A 350 -19.47 -4.24 1.79
N ALA A 351 -20.12 -3.15 2.23
CA ALA A 351 -19.78 -1.79 1.79
C ALA A 351 -18.38 -1.36 2.21
N ALA A 352 -17.90 -1.86 3.35
CA ALA A 352 -16.59 -1.57 3.94
C ALA A 352 -16.32 -0.06 4.13
N MET A 353 -17.35 0.69 4.60
CA MET A 353 -17.22 2.12 4.89
C MET A 353 -16.15 2.36 5.96
N GLY A 354 -15.33 3.41 5.77
CA GLY A 354 -14.17 3.69 6.62
C GLY A 354 -12.91 2.93 6.18
N SER A 355 -12.88 2.35 4.95
CA SER A 355 -11.64 1.82 4.36
C SER A 355 -10.58 2.90 4.23
N ILE A 356 -10.99 4.13 3.89
CA ILE A 356 -10.20 5.35 3.97
C ILE A 356 -11.05 6.44 4.60
N VAL A 357 -10.44 7.30 5.40
CA VAL A 357 -11.06 8.49 5.96
C VAL A 357 -10.12 9.68 5.82
N ALA A 358 -10.68 10.87 5.70
CA ALA A 358 -9.97 12.14 5.76
C ALA A 358 -10.87 13.19 6.41
N GLY A 359 -10.24 14.21 7.02
CA GLY A 359 -10.96 15.32 7.59
C GLY A 359 -10.25 16.65 7.32
N TYR A 360 -11.02 17.72 7.33
CA TYR A 360 -10.53 19.07 7.14
C TYR A 360 -11.44 20.07 7.84
N LYS A 361 -10.85 21.09 8.44
CA LYS A 361 -11.56 22.21 9.02
C LYS A 361 -10.77 23.49 8.85
N SER A 362 -11.46 24.51 8.35
CA SER A 362 -11.03 25.91 8.36
C SER A 362 -12.12 26.78 8.95
N LYS A 363 -11.91 28.08 8.99
CA LYS A 363 -12.97 29.02 9.42
C LYS A 363 -14.22 28.98 8.52
N GLN A 364 -14.07 28.59 7.26
CA GLN A 364 -15.13 28.66 6.24
C GLN A 364 -15.68 27.28 5.86
N HIS A 365 -14.85 26.24 5.90
CA HIS A 365 -15.17 24.92 5.37
C HIS A 365 -14.89 23.82 6.39
N ALA A 366 -15.77 22.84 6.43
CA ALA A 366 -15.62 21.64 7.24
C ALA A 366 -16.02 20.41 6.41
N PHE A 367 -15.11 19.46 6.26
CA PHE A 367 -15.31 18.24 5.51
C PHE A 367 -14.90 17.02 6.33
N LEU A 368 -15.69 15.95 6.22
CA LEU A 368 -15.31 14.61 6.60
C LEU A 368 -15.56 13.68 5.41
N LEU A 369 -14.59 12.86 5.06
CA LEU A 369 -14.64 11.91 3.95
C LEU A 369 -14.61 10.48 4.46
N ALA A 370 -15.40 9.63 3.82
CA ALA A 370 -15.41 8.19 4.08
C ALA A 370 -15.50 7.40 2.78
N GLY A 371 -14.49 6.59 2.50
CA GLY A 371 -14.50 5.64 1.40
C GLY A 371 -15.20 4.34 1.77
N ALA A 372 -15.96 3.79 0.82
CA ALA A 372 -16.70 2.53 0.96
C ALA A 372 -16.61 1.73 -0.35
N PRO A 373 -15.52 0.96 -0.56
CA PRO A 373 -15.21 0.33 -1.86
C PRO A 373 -16.19 -0.73 -2.31
N GLY A 374 -16.98 -1.29 -1.41
CA GLY A 374 -18.04 -2.25 -1.74
C GLY A 374 -19.44 -1.61 -1.86
N ALA A 375 -19.56 -0.29 -1.70
CA ALA A 375 -20.81 0.44 -1.83
C ALA A 375 -21.19 0.67 -3.31
N GLY A 376 -22.36 1.31 -3.51
CA GLY A 376 -22.84 1.69 -4.83
C GLY A 376 -23.32 0.54 -5.70
N ALA A 377 -23.61 0.86 -6.98
CA ALA A 377 -24.06 -0.10 -7.96
C ALA A 377 -22.96 -1.13 -8.25
N ASN A 378 -23.30 -2.41 -8.14
CA ASN A 378 -22.39 -3.54 -8.38
C ASN A 378 -21.11 -3.55 -7.52
N GLY A 379 -21.10 -2.81 -6.38
CA GLY A 379 -19.92 -2.74 -5.50
C GLY A 379 -18.71 -2.07 -6.12
N ARG A 380 -18.91 -1.06 -6.96
CA ARG A 380 -17.82 -0.32 -7.62
C ARG A 380 -17.15 0.70 -6.72
N GLY A 381 -17.74 0.96 -5.55
CA GLY A 381 -17.26 1.88 -4.55
C GLY A 381 -17.90 3.25 -4.60
N ARG A 382 -17.83 3.91 -3.45
CA ARG A 382 -18.31 5.28 -3.19
C ARG A 382 -17.36 6.02 -2.27
N VAL A 383 -17.34 7.35 -2.43
CA VAL A 383 -16.80 8.26 -1.43
C VAL A 383 -17.93 9.17 -0.95
N TYR A 384 -18.17 9.16 0.36
CA TYR A 384 -19.15 10.01 1.01
C TYR A 384 -18.45 11.26 1.54
N VAL A 385 -18.98 12.43 1.23
CA VAL A 385 -18.47 13.72 1.70
C VAL A 385 -19.52 14.37 2.59
N TYR A 386 -19.15 14.64 3.85
CA TYR A 386 -20.01 15.23 4.86
C TYR A 386 -19.59 16.67 5.17
N ALA A 387 -20.55 17.51 5.53
CA ALA A 387 -20.30 18.86 6.01
C ALA A 387 -20.11 18.82 7.55
N GLY A 388 -18.86 18.75 7.98
CA GLY A 388 -18.53 18.63 9.41
C GLY A 388 -19.22 17.43 10.08
N LEU A 389 -19.72 17.61 11.30
CA LEU A 389 -20.39 16.59 12.10
C LEU A 389 -21.81 16.23 11.63
N GLY A 390 -22.16 16.53 10.38
CA GLY A 390 -23.44 16.11 9.79
C GLY A 390 -23.55 14.60 9.62
N ASP A 391 -24.73 14.03 9.87
CA ASP A 391 -25.03 12.59 9.76
C ASP A 391 -25.46 12.18 8.34
N LYS A 392 -25.66 13.13 7.43
CA LYS A 392 -25.99 12.90 6.02
C LYS A 392 -24.90 13.44 5.11
N PRO A 393 -24.53 12.69 4.08
CA PRO A 393 -23.55 13.17 3.13
C PRO A 393 -24.08 14.42 2.42
N ARG A 394 -23.21 15.41 2.26
CA ARG A 394 -23.46 16.61 1.45
C ARG A 394 -23.57 16.22 -0.03
N PHE A 395 -22.67 15.35 -0.48
CA PHE A 395 -22.71 14.68 -1.77
C PHE A 395 -21.96 13.34 -1.72
N ILE A 396 -22.15 12.54 -2.77
CA ILE A 396 -21.53 11.22 -2.90
C ILE A 396 -20.82 11.17 -4.25
N ILE A 397 -19.58 10.72 -4.26
CA ILE A 397 -18.81 10.44 -5.48
C ILE A 397 -18.99 8.95 -5.80
N GLU A 398 -19.40 8.65 -7.02
CA GLU A 398 -19.58 7.29 -7.52
C GLU A 398 -18.56 6.97 -8.62
N ALA A 399 -18.09 5.74 -8.64
CA ALA A 399 -17.28 5.26 -9.74
C ALA A 399 -18.13 5.13 -11.03
N ASP A 400 -17.49 5.34 -12.17
CA ASP A 400 -18.09 5.10 -13.48
C ASP A 400 -18.26 3.58 -13.79
N GLU A 401 -18.63 3.23 -15.03
CA GLU A 401 -18.84 1.85 -15.44
C GLU A 401 -17.58 0.97 -15.41
N THR A 402 -16.39 1.59 -15.43
CA THR A 402 -15.09 0.91 -15.34
C THR A 402 -14.58 0.79 -13.92
N GLY A 403 -15.33 1.31 -12.95
CA GLY A 403 -14.98 1.33 -11.54
C GLY A 403 -14.84 -0.06 -10.94
N ALA A 404 -13.93 -0.18 -9.98
CA ALA A 404 -13.60 -1.45 -9.35
C ALA A 404 -13.61 -1.41 -7.81
N ALA A 405 -13.15 -0.32 -7.18
CA ALA A 405 -13.14 -0.15 -5.72
C ALA A 405 -12.86 1.31 -5.32
N LEU A 406 -13.66 2.24 -5.82
CA LEU A 406 -13.53 3.66 -5.47
C LEU A 406 -13.60 3.86 -3.95
N GLY A 407 -12.65 4.59 -3.38
CA GLY A 407 -12.58 4.84 -1.94
C GLY A 407 -11.98 3.69 -1.13
N ALA A 408 -11.25 2.74 -1.77
CA ALA A 408 -10.52 1.69 -1.06
C ALA A 408 -9.27 2.22 -0.35
N MET A 409 -8.55 3.14 -0.99
CA MET A 409 -7.33 3.77 -0.49
C MET A 409 -7.20 5.18 -1.10
N PHE A 410 -6.43 6.05 -0.44
CA PHE A 410 -5.98 7.34 -0.99
C PHE A 410 -7.09 8.24 -1.55
N THR A 411 -8.10 8.46 -0.74
CA THR A 411 -9.06 9.55 -0.95
C THR A 411 -8.71 10.68 0.00
N SER A 412 -8.58 11.89 -0.51
CA SER A 412 -8.11 13.03 0.26
C SER A 412 -8.85 14.31 -0.09
N ILE A 413 -8.71 15.30 0.78
CA ILE A 413 -9.06 16.68 0.53
C ILE A 413 -7.76 17.32 0.04
N VAL A 414 -7.79 17.79 -1.19
CA VAL A 414 -6.68 18.53 -1.83
C VAL A 414 -6.95 20.03 -1.76
N GLY A 415 -5.98 20.85 -2.11
CA GLY A 415 -6.18 22.28 -2.17
C GLY A 415 -7.21 22.69 -3.22
N ASP A 416 -7.30 23.99 -3.49
CA ASP A 416 -8.21 24.59 -4.45
C ASP A 416 -7.69 24.41 -5.88
N VAL A 417 -8.18 23.38 -6.59
CA VAL A 417 -7.76 23.06 -7.96
C VAL A 417 -8.61 23.76 -9.03
N ASP A 418 -9.77 24.34 -8.67
CA ASP A 418 -10.64 25.02 -9.63
C ASP A 418 -10.74 26.55 -9.41
N GLY A 419 -10.08 27.09 -8.38
CA GLY A 419 -9.95 28.51 -8.09
C GLY A 419 -11.15 29.12 -7.38
N ASP A 420 -12.05 28.31 -6.79
CA ASP A 420 -13.27 28.79 -6.11
C ASP A 420 -13.05 29.07 -4.61
N LYS A 421 -11.84 28.87 -4.09
CA LYS A 421 -11.40 29.02 -2.70
C LYS A 421 -11.96 27.98 -1.74
N THR A 422 -12.49 26.89 -2.25
CA THR A 422 -12.93 25.74 -1.49
C THR A 422 -11.96 24.59 -1.76
N PRO A 423 -11.43 23.90 -0.73
CA PRO A 423 -10.65 22.70 -0.96
C PRO A 423 -11.47 21.64 -1.70
N ASP A 424 -10.83 20.94 -2.64
CA ASP A 424 -11.45 19.99 -3.54
C ASP A 424 -11.21 18.54 -3.10
N ILE A 425 -11.88 17.60 -3.77
CA ILE A 425 -11.86 16.19 -3.39
C ILE A 425 -11.17 15.37 -4.46
N TYR A 426 -10.14 14.66 -4.03
CA TYR A 426 -9.46 13.61 -4.79
C TYR A 426 -9.98 12.25 -4.37
N ALA A 427 -10.58 11.51 -5.29
CA ALA A 427 -11.13 10.18 -5.03
C ALA A 427 -10.45 9.14 -5.92
N SER A 428 -9.74 8.19 -5.30
CA SER A 428 -8.97 7.15 -5.98
C SER A 428 -9.76 5.88 -6.20
N ASP A 429 -9.67 5.37 -7.42
CA ASP A 429 -10.06 4.02 -7.85
C ASP A 429 -8.86 3.34 -8.52
N PHE A 430 -7.79 3.09 -7.74
CA PHE A 430 -6.53 2.55 -8.25
C PHE A 430 -6.67 1.19 -8.96
N PRO A 431 -7.66 0.31 -8.67
CA PRO A 431 -7.89 -0.90 -9.44
C PRO A 431 -8.81 -0.72 -10.65
N ASN A 432 -9.24 0.53 -10.98
CA ASN A 432 -10.09 0.84 -12.13
C ASN A 432 -9.62 0.14 -13.41
N THR A 433 -10.56 -0.23 -14.27
CA THR A 433 -10.30 -1.10 -15.43
C THR A 433 -10.41 -0.38 -16.78
N ALA A 434 -10.38 0.94 -16.83
CA ALA A 434 -10.63 1.75 -18.04
C ALA A 434 -9.76 1.40 -19.25
N LYS A 435 -8.51 0.96 -19.05
CA LYS A 435 -7.61 0.48 -20.12
C LYS A 435 -7.16 -0.97 -19.87
N GLY A 436 -7.91 -1.73 -19.07
CA GLY A 436 -7.61 -3.09 -18.64
C GLY A 436 -7.42 -3.22 -17.12
N PRO A 437 -7.16 -4.45 -16.61
CA PRO A 437 -7.12 -4.72 -15.17
C PRO A 437 -6.15 -3.81 -14.43
N ALA A 438 -6.61 -3.17 -13.34
CA ALA A 438 -5.81 -2.32 -12.46
C ALA A 438 -5.03 -1.20 -13.20
N THR A 439 -5.64 -0.58 -14.20
CA THR A 439 -5.10 0.64 -14.83
C THR A 439 -5.02 1.76 -13.81
N GLY A 440 -6.10 1.93 -13.03
CA GLY A 440 -6.26 3.01 -12.08
C GLY A 440 -6.83 4.30 -12.70
N ARG A 441 -7.69 4.95 -11.92
CA ARG A 441 -8.32 6.23 -12.25
C ARG A 441 -8.56 7.04 -11.01
N VAL A 442 -8.49 8.35 -11.14
CA VAL A 442 -8.89 9.30 -10.10
C VAL A 442 -9.99 10.23 -10.61
N TYR A 443 -10.85 10.61 -9.71
CA TYR A 443 -11.95 11.53 -9.94
C TYR A 443 -11.69 12.77 -9.08
N ILE A 444 -11.68 13.93 -9.71
CA ILE A 444 -11.50 15.23 -9.04
C ILE A 444 -12.85 15.93 -9.03
N HIS A 445 -13.29 16.29 -7.82
CA HIS A 445 -14.60 16.93 -7.60
C HIS A 445 -14.45 18.22 -6.82
N SER A 446 -15.21 19.24 -7.23
CA SER A 446 -15.30 20.49 -6.47
C SER A 446 -15.86 20.22 -5.07
N GLY A 447 -15.16 20.72 -4.04
CA GLY A 447 -15.62 20.67 -2.66
C GLY A 447 -16.81 21.59 -2.41
N ALA A 448 -17.02 22.63 -3.24
CA ALA A 448 -18.10 23.57 -3.09
C ALA A 448 -19.48 22.95 -3.38
N ASP A 449 -19.61 22.16 -4.43
CA ASP A 449 -20.91 21.63 -4.88
C ASP A 449 -20.92 20.15 -5.25
N GLY A 450 -19.76 19.47 -5.25
CA GLY A 450 -19.61 18.06 -5.57
C GLY A 450 -19.59 17.76 -7.08
N ARG A 451 -19.60 18.78 -7.97
CA ARG A 451 -19.49 18.54 -9.41
C ARG A 451 -18.16 17.92 -9.76
N GLN A 452 -18.15 16.99 -10.68
CA GLN A 452 -16.91 16.42 -11.21
C GLN A 452 -16.19 17.47 -12.07
N LEU A 453 -14.94 17.76 -11.74
CA LEU A 453 -14.10 18.66 -12.50
C LEU A 453 -13.50 17.94 -13.70
N TYR A 454 -12.77 16.85 -13.43
CA TYR A 454 -12.19 15.99 -14.45
C TYR A 454 -11.80 14.62 -13.86
N THR A 455 -11.30 13.73 -14.73
CA THR A 455 -10.70 12.45 -14.34
C THR A 455 -9.32 12.29 -14.95
N LEU A 456 -8.41 11.65 -14.22
CA LEU A 456 -7.11 11.23 -14.75
C LEU A 456 -7.02 9.71 -14.72
N THR A 457 -6.41 9.10 -15.74
CA THR A 457 -6.36 7.64 -15.90
C THR A 457 -4.95 7.19 -16.23
N GLY A 458 -4.51 6.10 -15.62
CA GLY A 458 -3.20 5.49 -15.85
C GLY A 458 -2.91 5.19 -17.32
N GLU A 459 -1.67 4.91 -17.65
CA GLU A 459 -1.22 4.69 -19.03
C GLU A 459 -1.70 3.34 -19.56
N GLY A 460 -1.71 2.30 -18.72
CA GLY A 460 -2.07 0.94 -19.15
C GLY A 460 -2.45 -0.02 -18.02
N PRO A 461 -2.77 -1.26 -18.37
CA PRO A 461 -3.11 -2.29 -17.41
C PRO A 461 -1.98 -2.54 -16.40
N GLY A 462 -2.34 -2.66 -15.13
CA GLY A 462 -1.41 -2.99 -14.06
C GLY A 462 -0.65 -1.79 -13.49
N ASP A 463 -0.89 -0.57 -13.95
CA ASP A 463 -0.20 0.63 -13.45
C ASP A 463 -0.55 0.92 -11.99
N GLY A 464 -1.80 0.66 -11.57
CA GLY A 464 -2.29 1.04 -10.26
C GLY A 464 -2.23 2.54 -10.02
N PHE A 465 -2.57 3.34 -11.05
CA PHE A 465 -2.58 4.80 -10.99
C PHE A 465 -3.65 5.31 -10.02
N GLY A 466 -3.34 6.37 -9.29
CA GLY A 466 -4.25 6.95 -8.32
C GLY A 466 -3.87 6.66 -6.87
N ILE A 467 -2.66 6.17 -6.64
CA ILE A 467 -2.11 5.95 -5.30
C ILE A 467 -1.40 7.22 -4.81
N GLY A 468 -1.43 7.45 -3.50
CA GLY A 468 -0.92 8.67 -2.87
C GLY A 468 -2.01 9.67 -2.49
N SER A 469 -1.72 10.54 -1.53
CA SER A 469 -2.68 11.53 -1.02
C SER A 469 -2.89 12.74 -1.95
N ALA A 470 -2.09 12.86 -3.00
CA ALA A 470 -2.17 13.81 -4.10
C ALA A 470 -1.96 15.29 -3.76
N ASP A 471 -2.19 15.74 -2.52
CA ASP A 471 -2.04 17.15 -2.13
C ASP A 471 -0.58 17.59 -2.21
N VAL A 472 -0.28 18.55 -3.08
CA VAL A 472 1.09 19.07 -3.26
C VAL A 472 1.17 20.60 -3.20
N GLY A 473 0.05 21.29 -3.31
CA GLY A 473 -0.01 22.75 -3.42
C GLY A 473 0.33 23.24 -4.84
N ASP A 474 0.36 24.56 -5.04
CA ASP A 474 0.64 25.21 -6.32
C ASP A 474 2.16 25.18 -6.64
N VAL A 475 2.60 24.13 -7.31
CA VAL A 475 4.02 23.90 -7.66
C VAL A 475 4.45 24.77 -8.84
N ASN A 476 3.56 25.01 -9.79
CA ASN A 476 3.84 25.76 -11.01
C ASN A 476 3.55 27.27 -10.86
N GLN A 477 2.99 27.71 -9.73
CA GLN A 477 2.69 29.08 -9.37
C GLN A 477 1.65 29.76 -10.32
N ASP A 478 0.65 28.99 -10.76
CA ASP A 478 -0.41 29.48 -11.63
C ASP A 478 -1.70 29.86 -10.87
N GLY A 479 -1.71 29.71 -9.55
CA GLY A 479 -2.80 30.07 -8.64
C GLY A 479 -3.82 28.96 -8.41
N PHE A 480 -3.54 27.74 -8.85
CA PHE A 480 -4.33 26.53 -8.63
C PHE A 480 -3.45 25.46 -7.99
N ASP A 481 -3.94 24.78 -6.98
CA ASP A 481 -3.17 23.69 -6.36
C ASP A 481 -3.04 22.51 -7.32
N ASP A 482 -1.83 21.94 -7.43
CA ASP A 482 -1.49 20.85 -8.34
C ASP A 482 -1.69 19.47 -7.68
N LEU A 483 -1.61 18.40 -8.47
CA LEU A 483 -1.84 17.02 -8.02
C LEU A 483 -0.61 16.13 -8.26
N LEU A 484 -0.13 15.48 -7.19
CA LEU A 484 0.99 14.54 -7.25
C LEU A 484 0.47 13.10 -7.12
N ILE A 485 0.48 12.32 -8.21
CA ILE A 485 -0.22 11.05 -8.30
C ILE A 485 0.75 9.91 -8.60
N GLY A 486 0.72 8.85 -7.79
CA GLY A 486 1.51 7.65 -8.00
C GLY A 486 0.83 6.61 -8.90
N ALA A 487 1.65 5.85 -9.61
CA ALA A 487 1.33 4.62 -10.33
C ALA A 487 2.35 3.56 -9.92
N TRP A 488 2.17 3.02 -8.75
CA TRP A 488 3.15 2.23 -8.01
C TRP A 488 3.61 0.92 -8.68
N GLN A 489 2.80 0.37 -9.58
CA GLN A 489 3.11 -0.84 -10.35
C GLN A 489 3.43 -0.54 -11.81
N HIS A 490 3.56 0.73 -12.20
CA HIS A 490 3.95 1.10 -13.56
C HIS A 490 5.25 0.39 -13.95
N SER A 491 5.23 -0.22 -15.14
CA SER A 491 6.28 -1.15 -15.58
C SER A 491 7.02 -0.65 -16.83
N GLY A 492 6.96 0.64 -17.14
CA GLY A 492 7.54 1.21 -18.36
C GLY A 492 9.07 1.15 -18.42
N ALA A 493 9.76 1.43 -17.29
CA ALA A 493 11.23 1.36 -17.22
C ALA A 493 11.72 0.06 -16.57
N ALA A 494 10.99 -0.47 -15.60
CA ALA A 494 11.25 -1.74 -14.92
C ALA A 494 9.94 -2.35 -14.42
N GLN A 495 9.86 -3.67 -14.35
CA GLN A 495 8.66 -4.37 -13.86
C GLN A 495 8.32 -3.88 -12.44
N SER A 496 7.12 -3.31 -12.26
CA SER A 496 6.67 -2.71 -10.99
C SER A 496 7.68 -1.74 -10.39
N GLY A 497 8.42 -1.01 -11.22
CA GLY A 497 9.35 0.01 -10.77
C GLY A 497 8.63 1.21 -10.17
N GLY A 498 7.48 1.54 -10.75
CA GLY A 498 6.64 2.65 -10.33
C GLY A 498 6.94 3.97 -11.04
N LYS A 499 5.99 4.88 -10.98
CA LYS A 499 6.06 6.22 -11.59
C LYS A 499 5.20 7.20 -10.81
N VAL A 500 5.64 8.45 -10.73
CA VAL A 500 4.89 9.56 -10.12
C VAL A 500 4.66 10.62 -11.18
N TYR A 501 3.48 11.21 -11.17
CA TYR A 501 3.05 12.27 -12.08
C TYR A 501 2.66 13.51 -11.27
N LEU A 502 3.17 14.66 -11.68
CA LEU A 502 2.68 15.96 -11.27
C LEU A 502 1.75 16.48 -12.36
N HIS A 503 0.49 16.69 -12.03
CA HIS A 503 -0.54 17.25 -12.92
C HIS A 503 -0.95 18.63 -12.44
N SER A 504 -1.17 19.56 -13.37
CA SER A 504 -1.81 20.83 -13.07
C SER A 504 -3.22 20.60 -12.52
N GLY A 505 -3.53 21.19 -11.37
CA GLY A 505 -4.89 21.17 -10.85
C GLY A 505 -5.88 21.86 -11.74
N LYS A 506 -5.47 22.93 -12.38
CA LYS A 506 -6.31 23.77 -13.24
C LYS A 506 -7.01 23.02 -14.38
N ASP A 507 -6.31 22.11 -15.05
CA ASP A 507 -6.81 21.45 -16.26
C ASP A 507 -6.43 19.97 -16.37
N GLY A 508 -5.72 19.41 -15.36
CA GLY A 508 -5.24 18.03 -15.34
C GLY A 508 -4.07 17.77 -16.29
N SER A 509 -3.48 18.78 -16.92
CA SER A 509 -2.32 18.58 -17.82
C SER A 509 -1.09 18.07 -17.07
N LEU A 510 -0.28 17.21 -17.74
CA LEU A 510 0.93 16.68 -17.15
C LEU A 510 2.03 17.77 -17.11
N LEU A 511 2.50 18.11 -15.92
CA LEU A 511 3.62 19.04 -15.71
C LEU A 511 4.96 18.31 -15.63
N ARG A 512 5.04 17.20 -14.90
CA ARG A 512 6.26 16.42 -14.70
C ARG A 512 5.97 14.96 -14.42
N ALA A 513 6.91 14.08 -14.78
CA ALA A 513 6.88 12.70 -14.34
C ALA A 513 8.25 12.27 -13.81
N ILE A 514 8.27 11.33 -12.87
CA ILE A 514 9.48 10.70 -12.32
C ILE A 514 9.26 9.19 -12.38
N THR A 515 10.11 8.48 -13.11
CA THR A 515 9.99 7.04 -13.36
C THR A 515 11.13 6.28 -12.69
N CYS A 516 10.80 5.25 -11.92
CA CYS A 516 11.80 4.38 -11.32
C CYS A 516 12.18 3.23 -12.28
N LYS A 517 13.48 2.94 -12.38
CA LYS A 517 14.06 1.87 -13.22
C LYS A 517 14.55 0.67 -12.42
N VAL A 518 14.22 0.58 -11.13
CA VAL A 518 14.56 -0.55 -10.25
C VAL A 518 13.36 -1.49 -10.20
N PRO A 519 13.51 -2.78 -10.58
CA PRO A 519 12.40 -3.73 -10.54
C PRO A 519 11.87 -3.92 -9.12
N GLY A 520 10.53 -3.89 -8.97
CA GLY A 520 9.84 -4.11 -7.70
C GLY A 520 9.97 -2.99 -6.68
N GLU A 521 10.54 -1.84 -7.05
CA GLU A 521 10.69 -0.69 -6.15
C GLU A 521 9.35 -0.11 -5.73
N THR A 522 8.30 -0.23 -6.58
CA THR A 522 6.95 0.29 -6.32
C THR A 522 6.93 1.78 -5.96
N PHE A 523 7.82 2.55 -6.59
CA PHE A 523 7.95 3.99 -6.38
C PHE A 523 6.64 4.72 -6.66
N GLY A 524 6.29 5.65 -5.78
CA GLY A 524 4.99 6.33 -5.83
C GLY A 524 3.86 5.53 -5.19
N PHE A 525 4.17 4.63 -4.23
CA PHE A 525 3.13 3.99 -3.41
C PHE A 525 2.39 5.02 -2.54
N ASP A 526 3.09 6.06 -2.06
CA ASP A 526 2.50 7.26 -1.49
C ASP A 526 3.24 8.48 -2.05
N ALA A 527 2.52 9.60 -2.25
CA ALA A 527 3.03 10.80 -2.87
C ALA A 527 2.28 12.03 -2.35
N THR A 528 3.03 13.01 -1.81
CA THR A 528 2.48 14.26 -1.26
C THR A 528 3.52 15.38 -1.29
N GLY A 529 3.08 16.62 -1.14
CA GLY A 529 3.95 17.78 -0.97
C GLY A 529 4.36 17.98 0.49
N VAL A 530 5.60 18.47 0.70
CA VAL A 530 6.12 18.74 2.05
C VAL A 530 6.59 20.19 2.24
N GLY A 531 6.26 21.08 1.30
CA GLY A 531 6.75 22.45 1.28
C GLY A 531 8.17 22.52 0.71
N ASP A 532 8.76 23.70 0.76
CA ASP A 532 10.13 23.97 0.29
C ASP A 532 11.12 23.58 1.39
N VAL A 533 11.63 22.35 1.34
CA VAL A 533 12.55 21.79 2.33
C VAL A 533 13.99 22.21 2.07
N ASP A 534 14.36 22.38 0.80
CA ASP A 534 15.73 22.70 0.38
C ASP A 534 15.99 24.21 0.17
N GLY A 535 14.96 25.05 0.36
CA GLY A 535 15.04 26.50 0.32
C GLY A 535 15.16 27.10 -1.09
N ASP A 536 14.74 26.37 -2.12
CA ASP A 536 14.87 26.80 -3.53
C ASP A 536 13.67 27.54 -4.09
N GLY A 537 12.62 27.71 -3.26
CA GLY A 537 11.37 28.44 -3.57
C GLY A 537 10.31 27.61 -4.27
N VAL A 538 10.51 26.29 -4.44
CA VAL A 538 9.55 25.37 -5.04
C VAL A 538 9.17 24.28 -4.02
N ILE A 539 7.92 23.84 -4.01
CA ILE A 539 7.45 22.79 -3.12
C ILE A 539 8.10 21.45 -3.48
N ASP A 540 8.67 20.77 -2.48
CA ASP A 540 9.32 19.47 -2.62
C ASP A 540 8.33 18.30 -2.42
N PHE A 541 8.69 17.13 -2.94
CA PHE A 541 7.86 15.93 -3.00
C PHE A 541 8.34 14.86 -2.04
N LEU A 542 7.46 14.39 -1.16
CA LEU A 542 7.67 13.22 -0.33
C LEU A 542 7.08 12.00 -1.04
N LEU A 543 7.95 11.05 -1.40
CA LEU A 543 7.63 9.92 -2.26
C LEU A 543 8.10 8.61 -1.64
N THR A 544 7.27 7.58 -1.68
CA THR A 544 7.57 6.31 -1.03
C THR A 544 7.76 5.16 -2.01
N SER A 545 8.52 4.17 -1.59
CA SER A 545 8.80 2.90 -2.24
C SER A 545 8.69 1.78 -1.21
N THR A 546 7.48 1.51 -0.73
CA THR A 546 7.21 0.65 0.41
C THR A 546 7.72 -0.78 0.23
N TRP A 547 7.76 -1.28 -1.01
CA TRP A 547 8.25 -2.62 -1.30
C TRP A 547 9.67 -2.65 -1.86
N SER A 548 10.42 -1.57 -1.70
CA SER A 548 11.86 -1.56 -2.03
C SER A 548 12.59 -2.72 -1.36
N ASN A 549 13.47 -3.35 -2.13
CA ASN A 549 14.31 -4.47 -1.66
C ASN A 549 15.74 -4.03 -1.30
N ILE A 550 15.97 -2.74 -1.07
CA ILE A 550 17.32 -2.17 -0.86
C ILE A 550 18.09 -2.79 0.32
N LYS A 551 17.40 -3.18 1.39
CA LYS A 551 17.95 -3.93 2.54
C LYS A 551 17.33 -5.32 2.68
N GLY A 552 16.93 -5.93 1.58
CA GLY A 552 16.20 -7.19 1.55
C GLY A 552 14.72 -7.02 1.24
N PHE A 553 14.03 -8.12 1.03
CA PHE A 553 12.67 -8.16 0.54
C PHE A 553 11.73 -7.25 1.33
N ARG A 554 11.15 -6.23 0.66
CA ARG A 554 10.19 -5.28 1.22
C ARG A 554 10.69 -4.56 2.47
N SER A 555 11.95 -4.17 2.49
CA SER A 555 12.47 -3.34 3.57
C SER A 555 11.88 -1.92 3.56
N GLY A 556 11.54 -1.42 2.37
CA GLY A 556 10.98 -0.09 2.16
C GLY A 556 12.03 1.02 2.03
N ARG A 557 11.62 2.11 1.38
CA ARG A 557 12.46 3.28 1.08
C ARG A 557 11.58 4.52 0.87
N MET A 558 12.08 5.70 1.22
CA MET A 558 11.35 6.95 1.02
C MET A 558 12.31 8.08 0.65
N PHE A 559 11.81 9.09 -0.07
CA PHE A 559 12.59 10.22 -0.57
C PHE A 559 11.89 11.54 -0.33
N ILE A 560 12.67 12.60 -0.10
CA ILE A 560 12.29 13.95 -0.50
C ILE A 560 13.03 14.26 -1.81
N ILE A 561 12.26 14.58 -2.84
CA ILE A 561 12.78 14.99 -4.14
C ILE A 561 12.40 16.44 -4.39
N SER A 562 13.39 17.28 -4.79
CA SER A 562 13.11 18.69 -5.10
C SER A 562 12.07 18.83 -6.21
N GLY A 563 11.07 19.66 -5.95
CA GLY A 563 10.06 20.03 -6.93
C GLY A 563 10.66 20.74 -8.14
N LYS A 564 11.75 21.43 -7.94
CA LYS A 564 12.48 22.09 -9.03
C LYS A 564 13.18 21.07 -9.94
N ALA A 565 12.84 21.09 -11.20
CA ALA A 565 13.54 20.27 -12.19
C ALA A 565 15.01 20.74 -12.32
N PRO A 566 16.00 19.81 -12.37
CA PRO A 566 17.39 20.18 -12.61
C PRO A 566 17.54 20.99 -13.90
N ALA A 567 18.34 22.04 -13.89
CA ALA A 567 18.51 23.02 -14.98
C ALA A 567 19.08 22.44 -16.30
N ASN A 568 19.57 21.20 -16.32
CA ASN A 568 20.07 20.52 -17.51
C ASN A 568 19.60 19.05 -17.53
N PRO A 569 18.53 18.71 -18.28
CA PRO A 569 18.37 17.32 -18.67
C PRO A 569 19.55 16.98 -19.60
N VAL A 570 20.43 16.10 -19.16
CA VAL A 570 21.42 15.48 -20.05
C VAL A 570 20.62 14.77 -21.14
N ARG A 571 20.44 15.40 -22.29
CA ARG A 571 19.90 14.72 -23.47
C ARG A 571 20.86 13.57 -23.78
N PRO A 572 20.37 12.31 -23.86
CA PRO A 572 21.21 11.23 -24.32
C PRO A 572 21.76 11.65 -25.68
N LYS A 573 23.09 11.62 -25.86
CA LYS A 573 23.71 11.81 -27.16
C LYS A 573 23.02 10.83 -28.10
N LYS A 574 22.35 11.34 -29.14
CA LYS A 574 21.97 10.52 -30.29
C LYS A 574 23.25 9.83 -30.76
N GLN A 575 23.30 8.51 -30.66
CA GLN A 575 24.27 7.75 -31.41
C GLN A 575 23.95 8.08 -32.88
N ASN A 576 24.84 8.82 -33.50
CA ASN A 576 24.84 8.98 -34.95
C ASN A 576 25.16 7.62 -35.56
N ASP A 577 24.43 7.26 -36.58
CA ASP A 577 24.38 6.11 -37.47
C ASP A 577 25.68 5.31 -37.63
#